data_f45fc1447a12954923b985a204bda3e2
#
_entry.id   f45fc1447a12954923b985a204bda3e2
#
_cell.length_a   1.000
_cell.length_b   1.000
_cell.length_c   1.000
_cell.angle_alpha   90.00
_cell.angle_beta   90.00
_cell.angle_gamma   90.00
#
_symmetry.space_group_name_H-M   'P 1'
#
loop_
_entity.id
_entity.type
_entity.pdbx_description
1 polymer ?
#
loop_
_entity_poly.entity_id
_entity_poly.type
_entity_poly.pdbx_seq_one_letter_code
_entity_poly.pdbx_strand_id
1 'polypeptide(L)'
;MSGSGAPEQSAPHALGMRVTVVAAQWHERIMGGLVAGALRAVEEAGAQASVVRAVGSFELPVLAAAAARGGAKAVVALGVVIRGGTPHFDYVCRAATDGLSRVALDTGVPVGF
;
A
#
# COMPACT_ATOMS: atom_id res chain seq x y z
N MET A 1 -6.69 -11.25 1.61
CA MET A 1 -7.21 -12.60 1.43
C MET A 1 -8.57 -12.54 0.78
N SER A 2 -8.87 -13.50 -0.02
CA SER A 2 -10.12 -13.56 -0.76
C SER A 2 -10.78 -14.92 -0.55
N GLY A 3 -12.05 -15.02 -0.89
CA GLY A 3 -12.82 -16.25 -0.80
C GLY A 3 -13.82 -16.25 0.36
N SER A 4 -14.34 -17.44 0.66
CA SER A 4 -15.34 -17.61 1.70
C SER A 4 -14.73 -17.42 3.10
N GLY A 5 -15.55 -17.00 4.04
CA GLY A 5 -15.09 -16.79 5.41
C GLY A 5 -14.61 -15.37 5.72
N ALA A 6 -14.61 -14.48 4.75
CA ALA A 6 -14.27 -13.10 5.01
C ALA A 6 -15.35 -12.45 5.90
N PRO A 7 -14.94 -11.64 6.89
CA PRO A 7 -15.93 -10.94 7.71
C PRO A 7 -16.65 -9.87 6.92
N GLU A 8 -17.85 -9.53 7.37
CA GLU A 8 -18.55 -8.37 6.85
C GLU A 8 -17.72 -7.12 7.11
N GLN A 9 -17.61 -6.28 6.08
CA GLN A 9 -16.83 -5.06 6.20
C GLN A 9 -17.75 -3.85 6.34
N SER A 10 -17.53 -3.05 7.36
CA SER A 10 -18.15 -1.75 7.50
C SER A 10 -17.10 -0.68 7.32
N ALA A 11 -17.53 0.54 6.94
CA ALA A 11 -16.60 1.66 6.80
C ALA A 11 -15.98 1.99 8.16
N PRO A 12 -14.65 1.99 8.29
CA PRO A 12 -14.00 2.35 9.54
C PRO A 12 -14.14 3.85 9.80
N HIS A 13 -13.99 4.21 11.07
CA HIS A 13 -13.94 5.61 11.49
C HIS A 13 -12.51 5.97 11.82
N ALA A 14 -11.91 6.84 11.03
CA ALA A 14 -10.51 7.24 11.19
C ALA A 14 -10.35 8.76 11.05
N LEU A 15 -11.26 9.50 11.65
CA LEU A 15 -11.35 10.95 11.54
C LEU A 15 -10.02 11.63 11.89
N GLY A 16 -9.51 12.42 10.94
CA GLY A 16 -8.27 13.17 11.12
C GLY A 16 -6.98 12.34 11.06
N MET A 17 -7.08 11.03 10.92
CA MET A 17 -5.90 10.17 10.82
C MET A 17 -5.17 10.41 9.50
N ARG A 18 -3.84 10.54 9.56
CA ARG A 18 -3.02 10.69 8.34
C ARG A 18 -2.67 9.33 7.78
N VAL A 19 -3.05 9.11 6.53
CA VAL A 19 -2.76 7.89 5.78
C VAL A 19 -1.93 8.25 4.57
N THR A 20 -0.80 7.59 4.40
CA THR A 20 0.02 7.77 3.21
C THR A 20 -0.20 6.60 2.26
N VAL A 21 -0.57 6.92 1.05
CA VAL A 21 -0.69 5.96 -0.05
C VAL A 21 0.62 6.00 -0.83
N VAL A 22 1.36 4.90 -0.80
CA VAL A 22 2.60 4.75 -1.58
C VAL A 22 2.26 3.94 -2.81
N ALA A 23 2.37 4.54 -3.98
CA ALA A 23 1.90 3.94 -5.22
C ALA A 23 3.01 3.86 -6.26
N ALA A 24 3.27 2.66 -6.78
CA ALA A 24 4.21 2.44 -7.85
C ALA A 24 3.73 3.12 -9.15
N GLN A 25 4.67 3.47 -10.02
CA GLN A 25 4.37 4.21 -11.26
C GLN A 25 4.12 3.34 -12.48
N TRP A 26 4.56 2.08 -12.46
CA TRP A 26 4.38 1.17 -13.57
C TRP A 26 2.90 0.79 -13.74
N HIS A 27 2.49 0.56 -14.98
CA HIS A 27 1.12 0.18 -15.34
C HIS A 27 0.10 1.24 -14.92
N GLU A 28 0.25 2.42 -15.48
CA GLU A 28 -0.51 3.63 -15.11
C GLU A 28 -2.02 3.42 -15.03
N ARG A 29 -2.59 2.68 -15.97
CA ARG A 29 -4.03 2.48 -16.01
C ARG A 29 -4.53 1.67 -14.82
N ILE A 30 -3.85 0.56 -14.52
CA ILE A 30 -4.18 -0.28 -13.37
C ILE A 30 -3.92 0.49 -12.09
N MET A 31 -2.77 1.12 -12.01
CA MET A 31 -2.39 1.90 -10.82
C MET A 31 -3.33 3.07 -10.57
N GLY A 32 -3.80 3.73 -11.62
CA GLY A 32 -4.79 4.80 -11.49
C GLY A 32 -6.07 4.33 -10.81
N GLY A 33 -6.56 3.16 -11.15
CA GLY A 33 -7.71 2.56 -10.50
C GLY A 33 -7.46 2.20 -9.05
N LEU A 34 -6.28 1.65 -8.75
CA LEU A 34 -5.91 1.29 -7.38
C LEU A 34 -5.81 2.53 -6.49
N VAL A 35 -5.14 3.56 -6.98
CA VAL A 35 -4.99 4.83 -6.24
C VAL A 35 -6.36 5.46 -5.99
N ALA A 36 -7.20 5.53 -7.01
CA ALA A 36 -8.54 6.09 -6.87
C ALA A 36 -9.36 5.33 -5.82
N GLY A 37 -9.29 4.01 -5.83
CA GLY A 37 -9.98 3.18 -4.85
C GLY A 37 -9.48 3.41 -3.43
N ALA A 38 -8.17 3.48 -3.26
CA ALA A 38 -7.56 3.74 -1.95
C ALA A 38 -7.95 5.13 -1.42
N LEU A 39 -7.88 6.16 -2.25
CA LEU A 39 -8.24 7.52 -1.85
C LEU A 39 -9.70 7.62 -1.45
N ARG A 40 -10.58 6.94 -2.19
CA ARG A 40 -12.01 6.91 -1.87
C ARG A 40 -12.25 6.26 -0.51
N ALA A 41 -11.59 5.15 -0.22
CA ALA A 41 -11.74 4.47 1.05
C ALA A 41 -11.22 5.32 2.22
N VAL A 42 -10.10 5.99 2.05
CA VAL A 42 -9.53 6.88 3.06
C VAL A 42 -10.48 8.04 3.34
N GLU A 43 -11.03 8.65 2.29
CA GLU A 43 -11.97 9.75 2.42
C GLU A 43 -13.25 9.31 3.13
N GLU A 44 -13.81 8.16 2.77
CA GLU A 44 -15.00 7.61 3.43
C GLU A 44 -14.76 7.34 4.92
N ALA A 45 -13.55 7.01 5.30
CA ALA A 45 -13.19 6.81 6.71
C ALA A 45 -12.99 8.11 7.47
N GLY A 46 -13.00 9.25 6.79
CA GLY A 46 -12.75 10.57 7.40
C GLY A 46 -11.28 10.85 7.63
N ALA A 47 -10.39 10.03 7.09
CA ALA A 47 -8.95 10.22 7.22
C ALA A 47 -8.43 11.17 6.14
N GLN A 48 -7.19 11.61 6.33
CA GLN A 48 -6.50 12.48 5.38
C GLN A 48 -5.48 11.67 4.62
N ALA A 49 -5.56 11.70 3.30
CA ALA A 49 -4.65 10.96 2.44
C ALA A 49 -3.58 11.87 1.84
N SER A 50 -2.37 11.34 1.73
CA SER A 50 -1.34 11.87 0.86
C SER A 50 -0.85 10.74 -0.04
N VAL A 51 -0.40 11.08 -1.25
CA VAL A 51 0.08 10.10 -2.22
C VAL A 51 1.56 10.35 -2.47
N VAL A 52 2.36 9.30 -2.34
CA VAL A 52 3.78 9.30 -2.67
C VAL A 52 3.99 8.27 -3.77
N ARG A 53 4.74 8.63 -4.79
CA ARG A 53 4.96 7.73 -5.92
C ARG A 53 6.30 7.03 -5.79
N ALA A 54 6.27 5.70 -5.86
CA ALA A 54 7.46 4.86 -5.95
C ALA A 54 7.79 4.60 -7.41
N VAL A 55 9.06 4.37 -7.73
CA VAL A 55 9.48 4.04 -9.09
C VAL A 55 8.82 2.74 -9.53
N GLY A 56 8.88 1.71 -8.68
CA GLY A 56 8.26 0.42 -8.95
C GLY A 56 7.89 -0.27 -7.65
N SER A 57 7.38 -1.48 -7.76
CA SER A 57 6.96 -2.26 -6.59
C SER A 57 8.13 -2.60 -5.67
N PHE A 58 9.35 -2.75 -6.22
CA PHE A 58 10.53 -3.04 -5.43
C PHE A 58 10.84 -1.93 -4.42
N GLU A 59 10.51 -0.67 -4.73
CA GLU A 59 10.79 0.48 -3.88
C GLU A 59 9.66 0.81 -2.89
N LEU A 60 8.57 0.06 -2.91
CA LEU A 60 7.46 0.29 -1.97
C LEU A 60 7.91 0.23 -0.50
N PRO A 61 8.71 -0.75 -0.07
CA PRO A 61 9.09 -0.82 1.35
C PRO A 61 9.87 0.39 1.84
N VAL A 62 10.81 0.91 1.07
CA VAL A 62 11.62 2.03 1.54
C VAL A 62 10.78 3.30 1.69
N LEU A 63 9.85 3.54 0.79
CA LEU A 63 8.96 4.69 0.89
C LEU A 63 7.90 4.50 1.98
N ALA A 64 7.41 3.28 2.16
CA ALA A 64 6.51 2.97 3.27
C ALA A 64 7.18 3.21 4.61
N ALA A 65 8.45 2.81 4.76
CA ALA A 65 9.22 3.05 5.96
C ALA A 65 9.38 4.54 6.23
N ALA A 66 9.71 5.31 5.20
CA ALA A 66 9.86 6.76 5.32
C ALA A 66 8.54 7.41 5.75
N ALA A 67 7.41 7.01 5.16
CA ALA A 67 6.10 7.52 5.51
C ALA A 67 5.74 7.18 6.96
N ALA A 68 5.95 5.94 7.37
CA ALA A 68 5.65 5.49 8.73
C ALA A 68 6.47 6.26 9.76
N ARG A 69 7.76 6.43 9.53
CA ARG A 69 8.65 7.18 10.42
C ARG A 69 8.40 8.67 10.37
N GLY A 70 7.83 9.16 9.27
CA GLY A 70 7.48 10.56 9.09
C GLY A 70 6.15 10.97 9.72
N GLY A 71 5.48 10.06 10.41
CA GLY A 71 4.28 10.38 11.18
C GLY A 71 2.96 9.92 10.56
N ALA A 72 2.98 9.16 9.47
CA ALA A 72 1.76 8.52 8.98
C ALA A 72 1.23 7.53 10.02
N LYS A 73 -0.07 7.51 10.23
CA LYS A 73 -0.70 6.58 11.18
C LYS A 73 -1.03 5.25 10.54
N ALA A 74 -1.10 5.22 9.23
CA ALA A 74 -1.23 4.01 8.43
C ALA A 74 -0.64 4.26 7.05
N VAL A 75 -0.21 3.20 6.40
CA VAL A 75 0.35 3.25 5.04
C VAL A 75 -0.43 2.27 4.18
N VAL A 76 -0.80 2.70 2.99
CA VAL A 76 -1.37 1.82 1.96
C VAL A 76 -0.36 1.73 0.83
N ALA A 77 0.12 0.52 0.56
CA ALA A 77 1.10 0.30 -0.51
C ALA A 77 0.40 -0.35 -1.71
N LEU A 78 0.59 0.24 -2.87
CA LEU A 78 -0.05 -0.20 -4.10
C LEU A 78 0.99 -0.43 -5.19
N GLY A 79 0.96 -1.59 -5.80
CA GLY A 79 1.86 -1.91 -6.89
C GLY A 79 1.27 -2.98 -7.79
N VAL A 80 1.86 -3.09 -8.98
CA VAL A 80 1.51 -4.12 -9.95
C VAL A 80 2.80 -4.77 -10.42
N VAL A 81 2.84 -6.08 -10.38
CA VAL A 81 3.96 -6.85 -10.91
C VAL A 81 3.40 -7.86 -11.92
N ILE A 82 3.90 -7.82 -13.13
CA ILE A 82 3.45 -8.70 -14.20
C ILE A 82 4.50 -9.80 -14.39
N ARG A 83 4.06 -11.05 -14.41
CA ARG A 83 4.96 -12.17 -14.63
C ARG A 83 5.48 -12.13 -16.06
N GLY A 84 6.79 -12.12 -16.19
CA GLY A 84 7.48 -12.21 -17.48
C GLY A 84 8.21 -13.54 -17.66
N GLY A 85 9.14 -13.58 -18.59
CA GLY A 85 9.90 -14.78 -18.94
C GLY A 85 11.09 -15.07 -18.02
N THR A 86 11.34 -14.25 -17.03
CA THR A 86 12.47 -14.41 -16.11
C THR A 86 11.98 -14.55 -14.67
N PRO A 87 12.84 -15.01 -13.73
CA PRO A 87 12.45 -15.12 -12.32
C PRO A 87 12.34 -13.77 -11.61
N HIS A 88 12.56 -12.67 -12.30
CA HIS A 88 12.45 -11.32 -11.72
C HIS A 88 11.14 -11.07 -10.99
N PHE A 89 10.02 -11.56 -11.54
CA PHE A 89 8.71 -11.46 -10.93
C PHE A 89 8.70 -11.98 -9.49
N ASP A 90 9.26 -13.18 -9.28
CA ASP A 90 9.23 -13.80 -7.95
C ASP A 90 10.07 -13.02 -6.94
N TYR A 91 11.22 -12.51 -7.37
CA TYR A 91 12.09 -11.71 -6.52
C TYR A 91 11.45 -10.38 -6.12
N VAL A 92 10.81 -9.71 -7.06
CA VAL A 92 10.15 -8.43 -6.79
C VAL A 92 8.96 -8.63 -5.86
N CYS A 93 8.15 -9.65 -6.11
CA CYS A 93 7.00 -9.95 -5.24
C CYS A 93 7.44 -10.25 -3.82
N ARG A 94 8.49 -11.05 -3.65
CA ARG A 94 9.02 -11.37 -2.33
C ARG A 94 9.62 -10.15 -1.64
N ALA A 95 10.41 -9.37 -2.35
CA ALA A 95 11.02 -8.17 -1.78
C ALA A 95 9.96 -7.18 -1.31
N ALA A 96 8.92 -6.95 -2.10
CA ALA A 96 7.84 -6.06 -1.72
C ALA A 96 7.07 -6.60 -0.51
N THR A 97 6.66 -7.85 -0.55
CA THR A 97 5.88 -8.48 0.51
C THR A 97 6.65 -8.53 1.83
N ASP A 98 7.85 -9.06 1.80
CA ASP A 98 8.67 -9.19 3.01
C ASP A 98 9.08 -7.82 3.55
N GLY A 99 9.43 -6.91 2.65
CA GLY A 99 9.82 -5.56 3.02
C GLY A 99 8.70 -4.77 3.68
N LEU A 100 7.49 -4.82 3.13
CA LEU A 100 6.33 -4.13 3.69
C LEU A 100 5.92 -4.72 5.03
N SER A 101 5.96 -6.04 5.17
CA SER A 101 5.72 -6.71 6.42
C SER A 101 6.70 -6.24 7.50
N ARG A 102 7.97 -6.14 7.13
CA ARG A 102 9.01 -5.67 8.03
C ARG A 102 8.80 -4.22 8.45
N VAL A 103 8.38 -3.36 7.54
CA VAL A 103 8.07 -1.96 7.88
C VAL A 103 7.01 -1.89 8.98
N ALA A 104 5.93 -2.67 8.83
CA ALA A 104 4.87 -2.68 9.83
C ALA A 104 5.39 -3.16 11.19
N LEU A 105 6.19 -4.21 11.21
CA LEU A 105 6.76 -4.74 12.45
C LEU A 105 7.75 -3.79 13.11
N ASP A 106 8.62 -3.18 12.31
CA ASP A 106 9.69 -2.32 12.83
C ASP A 106 9.18 -0.97 13.30
N THR A 107 8.10 -0.46 12.70
CA THR A 107 7.57 0.87 13.01
C THR A 107 6.33 0.86 13.89
N GLY A 108 5.64 -0.28 13.95
CA GLY A 108 4.35 -0.37 14.62
C GLY A 108 3.21 0.31 13.87
N VAL A 109 3.45 0.77 12.64
CA VAL A 109 2.44 1.42 11.79
C VAL A 109 1.82 0.38 10.87
N PRO A 110 0.48 0.28 10.84
CA PRO A 110 -0.18 -0.65 9.93
C PRO A 110 0.14 -0.35 8.48
N VAL A 111 0.41 -1.39 7.71
CA VAL A 111 0.66 -1.29 6.28
C VAL A 111 -0.31 -2.22 5.56
N GLY A 112 -1.22 -1.61 4.80
CA GLY A 112 -2.11 -2.34 3.90
C GLY A 112 -1.44 -2.54 2.55
N PHE A 113 -1.68 -3.71 1.95
CA PHE A 113 -0.94 -4.05 0.74
C PHE A 113 -1.80 -4.97 -0.14
#